data_cdaf944a3d16a91bce314660d66c645f
#
_entry.id   cdaf944a3d16a91bce314660d66c645f
#
_cell.length_a   1.000
_cell.length_b   1.000
_cell.length_c   1.000
_cell.angle_alpha   90.00
_cell.angle_beta   90.00
_cell.angle_gamma   90.00
#
_symmetry.space_group_name_H-M   'P 1'
#
loop_
_entity.id
_entity.type
_entity.pdbx_description
1 polymer ?
#
loop_
_entity_poly.entity_id
_entity_poly.type
_entity_poly.pdbx_seq_one_letter_code
_entity_poly.pdbx_strand_id
1 'polypeptide(L)' 'MVLIDRWIEISEFVKEKKYASIDEIMEKFKLSRSTVRRTLIAMEEKKLLKRVRGGAESIE' A
#
# COMPACT_ATOMS: atom_id res chain seq x y z
N MET A 1 2.53 14.17 -10.60
CA MET A 1 1.82 13.84 -9.45
C MET A 1 2.51 12.79 -8.67
N VAL A 2 3.27 13.25 -7.74
CA VAL A 2 4.11 12.39 -6.93
C VAL A 2 3.28 11.37 -6.16
N LEU A 3 2.14 11.81 -5.63
CA LEU A 3 1.27 10.94 -4.85
C LEU A 3 0.74 9.79 -5.68
N ILE A 4 0.34 10.08 -6.92
CA ILE A 4 -0.21 9.06 -7.79
C ILE A 4 0.87 8.05 -8.18
N ASP A 5 2.07 8.54 -8.44
CA ASP A 5 3.17 7.64 -8.78
C ASP A 5 3.46 6.68 -7.65
N ARG A 6 3.45 7.19 -6.41
CA ARG A 6 3.70 6.34 -5.26
C ARG A 6 2.59 5.30 -5.10
N TRP A 7 1.36 5.71 -5.33
CA TRP A 7 0.25 4.77 -5.22
C TRP A 7 0.38 3.63 -6.22
N ILE A 8 0.79 3.97 -7.44
CA ILE A 8 0.99 2.94 -8.46
C ILE A 8 2.08 1.96 -8.01
N GLU A 9 3.18 2.47 -7.48
CA GLU A 9 4.27 1.62 -7.04
C GLU A 9 3.84 0.73 -5.88
N ILE A 10 3.10 1.29 -4.93
CA ILE A 10 2.65 0.49 -3.80
C ILE A 10 1.67 -0.57 -4.26
N SER A 11 0.73 -0.20 -5.13
CA SER A 11 -0.25 -1.16 -5.57
C SER A 11 0.39 -2.30 -6.36
N GLU A 12 1.40 -2.00 -7.16
CA GLU A 12 2.11 -3.04 -7.88
C GLU A 12 2.91 -3.93 -6.95
N PHE A 13 3.49 -3.35 -5.91
CA PHE A 13 4.22 -4.13 -4.92
C PHE A 13 3.28 -5.11 -4.21
N VAL A 14 2.12 -4.62 -3.79
CA VAL A 14 1.13 -5.47 -3.14
C VAL A 14 0.62 -6.54 -4.10
N LYS A 15 0.36 -6.16 -5.33
CA LYS A 15 -0.16 -7.09 -6.33
C LYS A 15 0.84 -8.22 -6.60
N GLU A 16 2.10 -7.87 -6.70
CA GLU A 16 3.14 -8.85 -6.98
C GLU A 16 3.29 -9.84 -5.84
N LYS A 17 3.23 -9.35 -4.62
CA LYS A 17 3.39 -10.20 -3.44
C LYS A 17 2.08 -10.83 -3.01
N LYS A 18 0.96 -10.37 -3.54
CA LYS A 18 -0.39 -10.75 -3.13
C LYS A 18 -0.76 -10.20 -1.77
N TYR A 19 0.17 -10.04 -0.88
CA TYR A 19 0.00 -9.46 0.44
C TYR A 19 1.30 -8.78 0.83
N ALA A 20 1.21 -7.60 1.39
CA ALA A 20 2.37 -6.88 1.90
C ALA A 20 2.03 -6.32 3.27
N SER A 21 2.91 -6.53 4.23
CA SER A 21 2.71 -5.99 5.56
C SER A 21 3.04 -4.51 5.59
N ILE A 22 2.53 -3.83 6.61
CA ILE A 22 2.86 -2.41 6.80
C ILE A 22 4.38 -2.25 6.94
N ASP A 23 5.02 -3.15 7.69
CA ASP A 23 6.46 -3.08 7.87
C ASP A 23 7.20 -3.21 6.54
N GLU A 24 6.74 -4.11 5.68
CA GLU A 24 7.37 -4.27 4.38
C GLU A 24 7.23 -3.00 3.53
N ILE A 25 6.05 -2.39 3.57
CA ILE A 25 5.82 -1.18 2.79
C ILE A 25 6.65 -0.03 3.35
N MET A 26 6.72 0.08 4.67
CA MET A 26 7.53 1.11 5.30
C MET A 26 8.98 1.02 4.84
N GLU A 27 9.50 -0.18 4.85
CA GLU A 27 10.91 -0.38 4.50
C GLU A 27 11.14 -0.20 3.01
N LYS A 28 10.25 -0.73 2.20
CA LYS A 28 10.40 -0.65 0.76
C LYS A 28 10.36 0.80 0.26
N PHE A 29 9.45 1.58 0.80
CA PHE A 29 9.22 2.94 0.31
C PHE A 29 9.75 4.02 1.25
N LYS A 30 10.41 3.62 2.33
CA LYS A 30 11.00 4.56 3.28
C LYS A 30 9.96 5.51 3.85
N LEU A 31 8.85 4.98 4.28
CA LEU A 31 7.75 5.77 4.82
C LEU A 31 7.55 5.42 6.30
N SER A 32 7.00 6.37 7.04
CA SER A 32 6.63 6.10 8.42
C SER A 32 5.36 5.27 8.47
N ARG A 33 5.13 4.63 9.62
CA ARG A 33 3.95 3.79 9.78
C ARG A 33 2.65 4.58 9.56
N SER A 34 2.57 5.77 10.13
CA SER A 34 1.34 6.56 9.99
C SER A 34 1.13 6.98 8.55
N THR A 35 2.20 7.28 7.83
CA THR A 35 2.06 7.62 6.41
C THR A 35 1.58 6.42 5.62
N VAL A 36 2.13 5.24 5.89
CA VAL A 36 1.69 4.03 5.19
C VAL A 36 0.22 3.78 5.46
N ARG A 37 -0.20 3.86 6.71
CA ARG A 37 -1.59 3.59 7.05
C ARG A 37 -2.54 4.56 6.35
N ARG A 38 -2.22 5.85 6.36
CA ARG A 38 -3.07 6.83 5.67
C ARG A 38 -3.11 6.58 4.18
N THR A 39 -1.95 6.24 3.62
CA THR A 39 -1.89 5.96 2.19
C THR A 39 -2.74 4.75 1.83
N LEU A 40 -2.65 3.69 2.64
CA LEU A 40 -3.43 2.49 2.37
C LEU A 40 -4.93 2.74 2.48
N ILE A 41 -5.33 3.58 3.46
CA ILE A 41 -6.74 3.93 3.59
C ILE A 41 -7.22 4.63 2.33
N ALA A 42 -6.45 5.61 1.85
CA ALA A 42 -6.84 6.35 0.66
C ALA A 42 -6.87 5.45 -0.57
N MET A 43 -5.90 4.54 -0.67
CA MET A 43 -5.86 3.64 -1.82
C MET A 43 -7.03 2.66 -1.80
N GLU A 44 -7.43 2.21 -0.62
CA GLU A 44 -8.58 1.32 -0.52
C GLU A 44 -9.85 2.03 -0.97
N GLU A 45 -9.98 3.31 -0.64
CA GLU A 45 -11.13 4.08 -1.09
C GLU A 45 -11.18 4.18 -2.61
N LYS A 46 -10.02 4.16 -3.25
CA LYS A 46 -9.96 4.16 -4.71
C LYS A 46 -10.00 2.75 -5.29
N LYS A 47 -10.18 1.74 -4.46
CA LYS A 47 -10.29 0.34 -4.86
C LYS A 47 -9.03 -0.17 -5.55
N LEU A 48 -7.89 0.33 -5.11
CA LEU A 48 -6.61 -0.11 -5.65
C LEU A 48 -6.07 -1.34 -4.91
N LEU A 49 -6.50 -1.52 -3.67
CA LEU A 49 -6.09 -2.66 -2.88
C LEU A 49 -7.09 -2.83 -1.75
N LYS A 50 -6.89 -3.87 -0.94
CA LYS A 50 -7.76 -4.13 0.19
C LYS A 50 -6.91 -4.14 1.46
N ARG A 51 -7.33 -3.35 2.45
CA ARG A 51 -6.63 -3.34 3.73
C ARG A 51 -7.01 -4.56 4.53
N VAL A 52 -6.01 -5.20 5.10
CA VAL A 52 -6.22 -6.32 5.98
C VAL A 52 -5.41 -6.08 7.24
N ARG A 53 -5.58 -6.94 8.23
CA ARG A 53 -4.87 -6.78 9.47
C ARG A 53 -3.37 -6.81 9.23
N GLY A 54 -2.70 -5.74 9.63
CA GLY A 54 -1.25 -5.67 9.53
C GLY A 54 -0.71 -5.33 8.17
N GLY A 55 -1.57 -5.05 7.18
CA GLY A 55 -1.05 -4.72 5.86
C GLY A 55 -2.13 -4.55 4.84
N ALA A 56 -1.84 -4.95 3.61
CA ALA A 56 -2.78 -4.84 2.50
C ALA A 56 -2.60 -6.04 1.59
N GLU A 57 -3.66 -6.37 0.88
CA GLU A 57 -3.58 -7.47 -0.08
C GLU A 57 -4.16 -7.03 -1.41
N SER A 58 -3.79 -7.77 -2.44
CA SER A 58 -4.26 -7.50 -3.79
C SER A 58 -5.73 -7.82 -3.90
N ILE A 59 -6.45 -7.02 -4.68
CA ILE A 59 -7.86 -7.29 -4.94
C ILE A 59 -8.03 -8.14 -6.19
N GLU A 60 -6.93 -8.49 -6.83
CA GLU A 60 -6.96 -9.38 -8.00
C GLU A 60 -6.53 -10.76 -7.69
#